data_de919acda7a359822dc97a36ff687211
#
_entry.id   de919acda7a359822dc97a36ff687211
#
_cell.length_a   1.000
_cell.length_b   1.000
_cell.length_c   1.000
_cell.angle_alpha   90.00
_cell.angle_beta   90.00
_cell.angle_gamma   90.00
#
_symmetry.space_group_name_H-M   'P 1'
#
loop_
_entity.id
_entity.type
_entity.pdbx_description
1 polymer ?
#
loop_
_entity_poly.entity_id
_entity_poly.type
_entity_poly.pdbx_seq_one_letter_code
_entity_poly.pdbx_strand_id
1 'polypeptide(L)'
;MFLRSASTADHPRLIALWERTPGIQLRRDDQFEPFAAYLARNPDLSLVLEAEGMLIGSLLVGHDGRRGYLQHLVVDAPYRGRGLARRMLDEAQARLARLGIGKSHVFVLRDAPEALAFWEGQADWGRRDDILVYSAGA
;
A
#
# COMPACT_ATOMS: atom_id res chain seq x y z
N MET A 1 6.51 0.49 18.39
CA MET A 1 6.03 0.39 17.01
C MET A 1 4.53 0.20 16.97
N PHE A 2 3.85 0.98 16.16
CA PHE A 2 2.41 1.06 16.24
C PHE A 2 1.78 1.02 14.83
N LEU A 3 0.94 0.01 14.59
CA LEU A 3 0.18 -0.16 13.33
C LEU A 3 -1.23 0.40 13.54
N ARG A 4 -1.64 1.31 12.68
CA ARG A 4 -2.97 1.91 12.75
C ARG A 4 -3.50 2.31 11.38
N SER A 5 -4.77 2.70 11.33
CA SER A 5 -5.36 3.26 10.12
C SER A 5 -4.71 4.60 9.78
N ALA A 6 -4.51 4.84 8.49
CA ALA A 6 -4.05 6.13 8.01
C ALA A 6 -5.16 7.18 8.15
N SER A 7 -4.77 8.41 8.39
CA SER A 7 -5.68 9.54 8.41
C SER A 7 -5.18 10.66 7.50
N THR A 8 -6.04 11.62 7.18
CA THR A 8 -5.66 12.75 6.34
C THR A 8 -4.52 13.58 6.95
N ALA A 9 -4.43 13.60 8.29
CA ALA A 9 -3.34 14.28 8.99
C ALA A 9 -1.98 13.67 8.73
N ASP A 10 -1.92 12.42 8.27
CA ASP A 10 -0.67 11.74 7.97
C ASP A 10 -0.06 12.16 6.64
N HIS A 11 -0.80 12.88 5.82
CA HIS A 11 -0.37 13.17 4.44
C HIS A 11 1.03 13.75 4.32
N PRO A 12 1.42 14.81 5.07
CA PRO A 12 2.77 15.36 4.92
C PRO A 12 3.87 14.34 5.24
N ARG A 13 3.67 13.53 6.28
CA ARG A 13 4.64 12.51 6.66
C ARG A 13 4.67 11.34 5.69
N LEU A 14 3.53 11.01 5.08
CA LEU A 14 3.47 10.00 4.02
C LEU A 14 4.22 10.47 2.78
N ILE A 15 4.00 11.70 2.35
CA ILE A 15 4.74 12.26 1.22
C ILE A 15 6.25 12.19 1.49
N ALA A 16 6.68 12.59 2.69
CA ALA A 16 8.10 12.52 3.06
C ALA A 16 8.64 11.07 3.01
N LEU A 17 7.86 10.11 3.49
CA LEU A 17 8.24 8.69 3.42
C LEU A 17 8.36 8.22 1.97
N TRP A 18 7.39 8.53 1.14
CA TRP A 18 7.38 8.10 -0.26
C TRP A 18 8.48 8.76 -1.08
N GLU A 19 8.76 10.05 -0.84
CA GLU A 19 9.82 10.77 -1.54
C GLU A 19 11.21 10.15 -1.32
N ARG A 20 11.45 9.60 -0.12
CA ARG A 20 12.74 8.97 0.18
C ARG A 20 12.77 7.47 -0.12
N THR A 21 11.71 6.94 -0.73
CA THR A 21 11.61 5.50 -1.04
C THR A 21 11.86 5.29 -2.53
N PRO A 22 12.95 4.61 -2.92
CA PRO A 22 13.20 4.28 -4.32
C PRO A 22 12.05 3.43 -4.89
N GLY A 23 11.66 3.72 -6.12
CA GLY A 23 10.62 2.98 -6.82
C GLY A 23 9.21 3.52 -6.62
N ILE A 24 9.00 4.44 -5.69
CA ILE A 24 7.73 5.13 -5.53
C ILE A 24 7.77 6.40 -6.35
N GLN A 25 6.87 6.51 -7.33
CA GLN A 25 6.70 7.71 -8.12
C GLN A 25 5.45 8.43 -7.65
N LEU A 26 5.62 9.66 -7.15
CA LEU A 26 4.48 10.46 -6.73
C LEU A 26 3.75 10.98 -7.96
N ARG A 27 2.43 10.86 -7.91
CA ARG A 27 1.55 11.26 -8.99
C ARG A 27 0.48 12.20 -8.46
N ARG A 28 -0.38 12.67 -9.36
CA ARG A 28 -1.49 13.54 -9.00
C ARG A 28 -2.37 12.93 -7.91
N ASP A 29 -2.58 11.62 -7.94
CA ASP A 29 -3.40 10.90 -6.96
C ASP A 29 -2.83 10.97 -5.54
N ASP A 30 -1.55 11.28 -5.39
CA ASP A 30 -0.90 11.37 -4.09
C ASP A 30 -0.98 12.78 -3.48
N GLN A 31 -1.55 13.74 -4.19
CA GLN A 31 -1.80 15.06 -3.63
C GLN A 31 -2.86 14.98 -2.54
N PHE A 32 -2.93 15.99 -1.68
CA PHE A 32 -3.78 15.94 -0.50
C PHE A 32 -5.25 15.64 -0.81
N GLU A 33 -5.86 16.38 -1.74
CA GLU A 33 -7.29 16.23 -1.97
C GLU A 33 -7.66 14.86 -2.54
N PRO A 34 -6.99 14.32 -3.57
CA PRO A 34 -7.24 12.95 -4.01
C PRO A 34 -6.96 11.92 -2.93
N PHE A 35 -5.92 12.11 -2.13
CA PHE A 35 -5.62 11.22 -1.02
C PHE A 35 -6.75 11.22 0.02
N ALA A 36 -7.22 12.40 0.40
CA ALA A 36 -8.32 12.52 1.37
C ALA A 36 -9.61 11.87 0.83
N ALA A 37 -9.91 12.06 -0.45
CA ALA A 37 -11.07 11.43 -1.10
C ALA A 37 -10.93 9.91 -1.10
N TYR A 38 -9.74 9.40 -1.35
CA TYR A 38 -9.47 7.96 -1.33
C TYR A 38 -9.72 7.37 0.05
N LEU A 39 -9.22 8.01 1.11
CA LEU A 39 -9.46 7.54 2.48
C LEU A 39 -10.94 7.61 2.87
N ALA A 40 -11.65 8.64 2.42
CA ALA A 40 -13.08 8.76 2.69
C ALA A 40 -13.90 7.67 2.00
N ARG A 41 -13.51 7.32 0.77
CA ARG A 41 -14.15 6.25 0.01
C ARG A 41 -13.87 4.86 0.60
N ASN A 42 -12.71 4.68 1.21
CA ASN A 42 -12.23 3.41 1.74
C ASN A 42 -11.89 3.55 3.22
N PRO A 43 -12.87 3.78 4.10
CA PRO A 43 -12.60 4.05 5.51
C PRO A 43 -11.95 2.86 6.21
N ASP A 44 -10.98 3.15 7.07
CA ASP A 44 -10.28 2.18 7.92
C ASP A 44 -9.57 1.06 7.16
N LEU A 45 -9.17 1.30 5.92
CA LEU A 45 -8.45 0.27 5.14
C LEU A 45 -6.97 0.57 4.97
N SER A 46 -6.60 1.81 4.68
CA SER A 46 -5.19 2.16 4.52
C SER A 46 -4.48 2.19 5.87
N LEU A 47 -3.22 1.77 5.88
CA LEU A 47 -2.46 1.54 7.09
C LEU A 47 -1.17 2.34 7.13
N VAL A 48 -0.75 2.73 8.32
CA VAL A 48 0.56 3.29 8.58
C VAL A 48 1.22 2.60 9.77
N LEU A 49 2.54 2.57 9.78
CA LEU A 49 3.36 2.14 10.90
C LEU A 49 4.10 3.34 11.45
N GLU A 50 4.00 3.54 12.77
CA GLU A 50 4.77 4.56 13.47
C GLU A 50 5.82 3.95 14.37
N ALA A 51 6.98 4.59 14.42
CA ALA A 51 8.02 4.28 15.38
C ALA A 51 8.70 5.59 15.77
N GLU A 52 8.80 5.86 17.07
CA GLU A 52 9.48 7.04 17.60
C GLU A 52 8.94 8.35 17.00
N GLY A 53 7.62 8.43 16.81
CA GLY A 53 6.97 9.62 16.27
C GLY A 53 7.08 9.79 14.76
N MET A 54 7.71 8.85 14.06
CA MET A 54 7.89 8.90 12.61
C MET A 54 7.04 7.85 11.91
N LEU A 55 6.58 8.14 10.71
CA LEU A 55 5.99 7.12 9.86
C LEU A 55 7.10 6.35 9.18
N ILE A 56 7.14 5.05 9.45
CA ILE A 56 8.16 4.14 8.92
C ILE A 56 7.59 3.12 7.96
N GLY A 57 6.29 3.10 7.76
CA GLY A 57 5.65 2.21 6.81
C GLY A 57 4.30 2.71 6.38
N SER A 58 3.86 2.26 5.22
CA SER A 58 2.55 2.59 4.66
C SER A 58 2.00 1.46 3.80
N LEU A 59 0.68 1.42 3.69
CA LEU A 59 -0.01 0.59 2.71
C LEU A 59 -1.35 1.24 2.40
N LEU A 60 -1.54 1.69 1.17
CA LEU A 60 -2.83 2.19 0.72
C LEU A 60 -3.70 1.01 0.28
N VAL A 61 -4.93 0.97 0.76
CA VAL A 61 -5.85 -0.13 0.53
C VAL A 61 -7.22 0.41 0.16
N GLY A 62 -7.75 -0.07 -0.95
CA GLY A 62 -9.11 0.24 -1.38
C GLY A 62 -9.75 -0.95 -2.07
N HIS A 63 -11.00 -0.80 -2.47
CA HIS A 63 -11.72 -1.84 -3.20
C HIS A 63 -12.80 -1.21 -4.10
N ASP A 64 -13.25 -2.00 -5.06
CA ASP A 64 -14.30 -1.61 -5.99
C ASP A 64 -15.65 -2.28 -5.68
N GLY A 65 -15.78 -2.88 -4.50
CA GLY A 65 -16.94 -3.68 -4.10
C GLY A 65 -16.79 -5.16 -4.42
N ARG A 66 -15.77 -5.55 -5.19
CA ARG A 66 -15.52 -6.94 -5.58
C ARG A 66 -14.10 -7.38 -5.34
N ARG A 67 -13.13 -6.53 -5.64
CA ARG A 67 -11.68 -6.82 -5.51
C ARG A 67 -11.03 -5.73 -4.70
N GLY A 68 -10.03 -6.11 -3.91
CA GLY A 68 -9.16 -5.15 -3.24
C GLY A 68 -7.99 -4.74 -4.13
N TYR A 69 -7.51 -3.52 -3.94
CA TYR A 69 -6.36 -2.99 -4.66
C TYR A 69 -5.41 -2.33 -3.67
N LEU A 70 -4.17 -2.77 -3.67
CA LEU A 70 -3.15 -2.33 -2.74
C LEU A 70 -2.13 -1.47 -3.48
N GLN A 71 -1.70 -0.38 -2.84
CA GLN A 71 -0.72 0.54 -3.41
C GLN A 71 0.23 1.04 -2.32
N HIS A 72 1.40 1.48 -2.73
CA HIS A 72 2.37 2.14 -1.85
C HIS A 72 2.67 1.34 -0.58
N LEU A 73 2.95 0.05 -0.75
CA LEU A 73 3.46 -0.78 0.34
C LEU A 73 4.93 -0.43 0.54
N VAL A 74 5.21 0.23 1.64
CA VAL A 74 6.54 0.76 1.94
C VAL A 74 6.91 0.42 3.37
N VAL A 75 8.17 0.01 3.57
CA VAL A 75 8.82 -0.03 4.88
C VAL A 75 10.11 0.75 4.73
N ASP A 76 10.32 1.73 5.60
CA ASP A 76 11.50 2.58 5.57
C ASP A 76 12.78 1.73 5.77
N ALA A 77 13.84 2.09 5.07
CA ALA A 77 15.04 1.27 4.96
C ALA A 77 15.59 0.77 6.31
N PRO A 78 15.71 1.61 7.37
CA PRO A 78 16.25 1.13 8.64
C PRO A 78 15.42 0.04 9.32
N TYR A 79 14.16 -0.12 8.90
CA TYR A 79 13.22 -1.05 9.56
C TYR A 79 12.94 -2.29 8.72
N ARG A 80 13.60 -2.46 7.58
CA ARG A 80 13.41 -3.62 6.71
C ARG A 80 13.99 -4.89 7.33
N GLY A 81 13.51 -6.04 6.82
CA GLY A 81 13.97 -7.34 7.28
C GLY A 81 13.36 -7.78 8.60
N ARG A 82 12.28 -7.16 9.05
CA ARG A 82 11.62 -7.46 10.33
C ARG A 82 10.20 -7.97 10.18
N GLY A 83 9.79 -8.31 8.95
CA GLY A 83 8.44 -8.81 8.68
C GLY A 83 7.34 -7.75 8.73
N LEU A 84 7.68 -6.47 8.67
CA LEU A 84 6.70 -5.38 8.83
C LEU A 84 5.78 -5.23 7.62
N ALA A 85 6.31 -5.41 6.42
CA ALA A 85 5.49 -5.38 5.20
C ALA A 85 4.45 -6.50 5.25
N ARG A 86 4.85 -7.70 5.64
CA ARG A 86 3.92 -8.83 5.78
C ARG A 86 2.87 -8.55 6.84
N ARG A 87 3.26 -7.93 7.95
CA ARG A 87 2.31 -7.56 9.01
C ARG A 87 1.24 -6.61 8.50
N MET A 88 1.62 -5.59 7.74
CA MET A 88 0.65 -4.66 7.13
C MET A 88 -0.24 -5.39 6.13
N LEU A 89 0.34 -6.26 5.32
CA LEU A 89 -0.41 -7.01 4.32
C LEU A 89 -1.45 -7.91 4.97
N ASP A 90 -1.08 -8.62 6.03
CA ASP A 90 -2.02 -9.48 6.77
C ASP A 90 -3.18 -8.68 7.35
N GLU A 91 -2.90 -7.51 7.95
CA GLU A 91 -3.96 -6.67 8.51
C GLU A 91 -4.88 -6.13 7.41
N ALA A 92 -4.32 -5.70 6.29
CA ALA A 92 -5.11 -5.22 5.16
C ALA A 92 -6.05 -6.32 4.63
N GLN A 93 -5.53 -7.50 4.44
CA GLN A 93 -6.34 -8.65 3.97
C GLN A 93 -7.43 -9.01 4.97
N ALA A 94 -7.14 -8.96 6.26
CA ALA A 94 -8.15 -9.22 7.29
C ALA A 94 -9.27 -8.17 7.25
N ARG A 95 -8.93 -6.90 7.08
CA ARG A 95 -9.92 -5.83 6.99
C ARG A 95 -10.80 -5.95 5.74
N LEU A 96 -10.19 -6.27 4.61
CA LEU A 96 -10.93 -6.51 3.37
C LEU A 96 -11.85 -7.72 3.50
N ALA A 97 -11.38 -8.78 4.14
CA ALA A 97 -12.19 -9.99 4.34
C ALA A 97 -13.46 -9.70 5.15
N ARG A 98 -13.38 -8.82 6.15
CA ARG A 98 -14.55 -8.40 6.93
C ARG A 98 -15.61 -7.69 6.08
N LEU A 99 -15.19 -7.12 4.96
CA LEU A 99 -16.10 -6.48 4.00
C LEU A 99 -16.57 -7.44 2.91
N GLY A 100 -16.18 -8.71 2.98
CA GLY A 100 -16.53 -9.69 1.97
C GLY A 100 -15.62 -9.67 0.73
N ILE A 101 -14.50 -8.95 0.79
CA ILE A 101 -13.54 -8.86 -0.31
C ILE A 101 -12.48 -9.95 -0.11
N GLY A 102 -12.59 -11.04 -0.87
CA GLY A 102 -11.70 -12.19 -0.70
C GLY A 102 -10.51 -12.24 -1.64
N LYS A 103 -10.47 -11.36 -2.65
CA LYS A 103 -9.37 -11.35 -3.62
C LYS A 103 -8.90 -9.93 -3.85
N SER A 104 -7.57 -9.78 -3.88
CA SER A 104 -6.94 -8.47 -4.04
C SER A 104 -5.83 -8.52 -5.08
N HIS A 105 -5.49 -7.36 -5.62
CA HIS A 105 -4.45 -7.19 -6.61
C HIS A 105 -3.49 -6.08 -6.20
N VAL A 106 -2.26 -6.18 -6.66
CA VAL A 106 -1.27 -5.11 -6.56
C VAL A 106 -0.62 -4.96 -7.93
N PHE A 107 -0.35 -3.73 -8.34
CA PHE A 107 0.40 -3.45 -9.56
C PHE A 107 1.85 -3.19 -9.17
N VAL A 108 2.75 -4.02 -9.69
CA VAL A 108 4.17 -3.93 -9.38
C VAL A 108 4.91 -3.53 -10.64
N LEU A 109 5.71 -2.47 -10.56
CA LEU A 109 6.51 -2.04 -11.70
C LEU A 109 7.50 -3.14 -12.07
N ARG A 110 7.62 -3.39 -13.37
CA ARG A 110 8.48 -4.46 -13.87
C ARG A 110 9.95 -4.26 -13.53
N ASP A 111 10.38 -3.02 -13.39
CA ASP A 111 11.77 -2.65 -13.09
C ASP A 111 12.00 -2.28 -11.63
N ALA A 112 11.17 -2.78 -10.72
CA ALA A 112 11.30 -2.55 -9.28
C ALA A 112 11.75 -3.85 -8.58
N PRO A 113 13.07 -4.14 -8.56
CA PRO A 113 13.56 -5.45 -8.09
C PRO A 113 13.23 -5.77 -6.64
N GLU A 114 13.23 -4.78 -5.75
CA GLU A 114 12.90 -5.01 -4.34
C GLU A 114 11.43 -5.37 -4.16
N ALA A 115 10.53 -4.66 -4.86
CA ALA A 115 9.11 -4.96 -4.82
C ALA A 115 8.83 -6.33 -5.44
N LEU A 116 9.45 -6.64 -6.57
CA LEU A 116 9.29 -7.95 -7.21
C LEU A 116 9.72 -9.07 -6.27
N ALA A 117 10.89 -8.93 -5.63
CA ALA A 117 11.40 -9.93 -4.69
C ALA A 117 10.43 -10.14 -3.52
N PHE A 118 9.87 -9.04 -2.98
CA PHE A 118 8.90 -9.15 -1.90
C PHE A 118 7.67 -9.96 -2.34
N TRP A 119 7.04 -9.56 -3.45
CA TRP A 119 5.79 -10.21 -3.88
C TRP A 119 5.98 -11.64 -4.32
N GLU A 120 7.08 -11.95 -4.97
CA GLU A 120 7.41 -13.33 -5.36
C GLU A 120 7.68 -14.22 -4.14
N GLY A 121 8.07 -13.64 -3.02
CA GLY A 121 8.27 -14.36 -1.77
C GLY A 121 7.00 -14.64 -0.99
N GLN A 122 5.83 -14.11 -1.41
CA GLN A 122 4.57 -14.32 -0.69
C GLN A 122 3.83 -15.54 -1.24
N ALA A 123 3.73 -16.60 -0.44
CA ALA A 123 3.14 -17.87 -0.87
C ALA A 123 1.66 -17.75 -1.25
N ASP A 124 0.94 -16.82 -0.67
CA ASP A 124 -0.49 -16.60 -0.92
C ASP A 124 -0.77 -15.58 -2.03
N TRP A 125 0.28 -15.07 -2.69
CA TRP A 125 0.17 -14.15 -3.82
C TRP A 125 0.80 -14.77 -5.05
N GLY A 126 0.06 -14.81 -6.15
CA GLY A 126 0.53 -15.38 -7.40
C GLY A 126 0.62 -14.34 -8.50
N ARG A 127 1.73 -14.37 -9.23
CA ARG A 127 1.90 -13.51 -10.40
C ARG A 127 0.89 -13.89 -11.49
N ARG A 128 0.28 -12.88 -12.10
CA ARG A 128 -0.69 -13.05 -13.19
C ARG A 128 0.00 -12.72 -14.52
N ASP A 129 0.27 -13.75 -15.31
CA ASP A 129 0.83 -13.56 -16.66
C ASP A 129 -0.24 -13.65 -17.75
N ASP A 130 -1.49 -13.89 -17.35
CA ASP A 130 -2.62 -14.07 -18.25
C ASP A 130 -3.43 -12.77 -18.49
N ILE A 131 -3.01 -11.67 -17.88
CA ILE A 131 -3.69 -10.38 -18.04
C ILE A 131 -2.70 -9.28 -18.41
N LEU A 132 -3.23 -8.25 -19.07
CA LEU A 132 -2.51 -7.03 -19.38
C LEU A 132 -3.30 -5.85 -18.81
N VAL A 133 -2.60 -4.80 -18.43
CA VAL A 133 -3.23 -3.57 -17.94
C VAL A 133 -3.24 -2.55 -19.08
N TYR A 134 -4.41 -1.99 -19.35
CA TYR A 134 -4.59 -0.89 -20.29
C TYR A 134 -5.01 0.34 -19.49
N SER A 135 -4.31 1.44 -19.68
CA SER A 135 -4.58 2.66 -18.92
C SER A 135 -4.93 3.81 -19.87
N ALA A 136 -5.83 4.66 -19.42
CA ALA A 136 -6.19 5.90 -20.11
C ALA A 136 -6.00 7.06 -19.15
N GLY A 137 -5.84 8.25 -19.72
CA GLY A 137 -5.62 9.45 -18.92
C GLY A 137 -4.14 9.75 -18.72
N ALA A 138 -3.87 10.85 -18.04
CA ALA A 138 -2.53 11.34 -17.82
C ALA A 138 -1.98 10.88 -16.46
#